data_b72a7f8ddf2739289ce04def62ccb03f
#
_entry.id   b72a7f8ddf2739289ce04def62ccb03f
#
_cell.length_a   1.000
_cell.length_b   1.000
_cell.length_c   1.000
_cell.angle_alpha   90.00
_cell.angle_beta   90.00
_cell.angle_gamma   90.00
#
_symmetry.space_group_name_H-M   'P 1'
#
loop_
_entity.id
_entity.type
_entity.pdbx_description
1 polymer ?
#
loop_
_entity_poly.entity_id
_entity_poly.type
_entity_poly.pdbx_seq_one_letter_code
_entity_poly.pdbx_strand_id
1 'polypeptide(L)' 'MIGEYIVKIGNKLFDYTNVSDIPKKFDHLIKFVPIEPPEPHTQADHDYINTFPIKFNEIFKREQK' A
#
# COMPACT_ATOMS: atom_id res chain seq x y z
N MET A 1 -2.88 4.71 6.27
CA MET A 1 -2.43 5.13 4.92
C MET A 1 -3.53 4.77 3.92
N ILE A 2 -4.16 5.78 3.40
CA ILE A 2 -5.26 5.64 2.44
C ILE A 2 -4.68 5.65 1.03
N GLY A 3 -5.25 4.87 0.15
CA GLY A 3 -4.80 4.80 -1.24
C GLY A 3 -5.58 3.76 -2.02
N GLU A 4 -4.93 3.22 -3.03
CA GLU A 4 -5.52 2.18 -3.85
C GLU A 4 -4.57 0.98 -3.85
N TYR A 5 -5.02 -0.11 -3.27
CA TYR A 5 -4.22 -1.31 -3.07
C TYR A 5 -4.97 -2.52 -3.62
N ILE A 6 -4.31 -3.29 -4.48
CA ILE A 6 -4.91 -4.48 -5.07
C ILE A 6 -3.95 -5.65 -4.86
N VAL A 7 -4.47 -6.76 -4.35
CA VAL A 7 -3.72 -8.01 -4.22
C VAL A 7 -4.47 -9.14 -4.90
N LYS A 8 -3.72 -10.15 -5.33
CA LYS A 8 -4.29 -11.35 -5.92
C LYS A 8 -4.12 -12.51 -4.94
N ILE A 9 -5.21 -13.22 -4.70
CA ILE A 9 -5.22 -14.43 -3.88
C ILE A 9 -5.94 -15.52 -4.67
N GLY A 10 -5.21 -16.58 -5.02
CA GLY A 10 -5.72 -17.59 -5.92
C GLY A 10 -6.01 -16.97 -7.28
N ASN A 11 -7.25 -17.08 -7.76
CA ASN A 11 -7.69 -16.51 -9.04
C ASN A 11 -8.51 -15.24 -8.88
N LYS A 12 -8.51 -14.62 -7.69
CA LYS A 12 -9.33 -13.46 -7.40
C LYS A 12 -8.49 -12.25 -7.04
N LEU A 13 -8.96 -11.07 -7.45
CA LEU A 13 -8.37 -9.79 -7.08
C LEU A 13 -9.20 -9.16 -5.96
N PHE A 14 -8.50 -8.55 -5.02
CA PHE A 14 -9.12 -7.88 -3.88
C PHE A 14 -8.61 -6.46 -3.79
N ASP A 15 -9.55 -5.51 -3.71
CA ASP A 15 -9.27 -4.08 -3.59
C ASP A 15 -9.38 -3.63 -2.14
N TYR A 16 -8.42 -2.81 -1.72
CA TYR A 16 -8.45 -2.19 -0.40
C TYR A 16 -8.13 -0.71 -0.53
N THR A 17 -8.78 0.12 0.29
CA THR A 17 -8.52 1.56 0.32
C THR A 17 -7.62 1.97 1.47
N ASN A 18 -7.42 1.07 2.42
CA ASN A 18 -6.55 1.33 3.57
C ASN A 18 -5.51 0.21 3.66
N VAL A 19 -4.25 0.59 3.82
CA VAL A 19 -3.15 -0.38 3.90
C VAL A 19 -3.32 -1.36 5.05
N SER A 20 -3.97 -0.94 6.14
CA SER A 20 -4.20 -1.82 7.29
C SER A 20 -5.20 -2.94 7.00
N ASP A 21 -6.00 -2.82 5.94
CA ASP A 21 -6.96 -3.83 5.54
C ASP A 21 -6.34 -4.93 4.69
N ILE A 22 -5.13 -4.71 4.19
CA ILE A 22 -4.44 -5.70 3.35
C ILE A 22 -4.13 -6.94 4.19
N PRO A 23 -4.46 -8.15 3.70
CA PRO A 23 -4.17 -9.38 4.45
C PRO A 23 -2.68 -9.58 4.65
N LYS A 24 -2.33 -10.37 5.67
CA LYS A 24 -0.92 -10.63 5.99
C LYS A 24 -0.24 -11.54 4.97
N LYS A 25 -1.02 -12.25 4.15
CA LYS A 25 -0.52 -13.15 3.12
C LYS A 25 -1.38 -13.03 1.88
N PHE A 26 -0.76 -12.96 0.71
CA PHE A 26 -1.42 -12.94 -0.58
C PHE A 26 -0.44 -13.47 -1.63
N ASP A 27 -0.95 -13.86 -2.81
CA ASP A 27 -0.09 -14.46 -3.83
C ASP A 27 0.75 -13.39 -4.53
N HIS A 28 0.12 -12.30 -4.94
CA HIS A 28 0.81 -11.22 -5.66
C HIS A 28 0.28 -9.85 -5.24
N LEU A 29 1.19 -8.90 -5.14
CA LEU A 29 0.83 -7.49 -4.99
C LEU A 29 0.66 -6.91 -6.41
N ILE A 30 -0.56 -6.55 -6.77
CA ILE A 30 -0.88 -6.07 -8.11
C ILE A 30 -0.73 -4.55 -8.19
N LYS A 31 -1.18 -3.84 -7.17
CA LYS A 31 -1.16 -2.37 -7.17
C LYS A 31 -0.92 -1.84 -5.77
N PHE A 32 -0.09 -0.81 -5.67
CA PHE A 32 0.16 -0.12 -4.41
C PHE A 32 0.34 1.36 -4.70
N VAL A 33 -0.73 2.12 -4.54
CA VAL A 33 -0.74 3.57 -4.83
C VAL A 33 -1.32 4.32 -3.64
N PRO A 34 -0.46 4.76 -2.70
CA PRO A 34 -0.93 5.61 -1.60
C PRO A 34 -1.29 7.00 -2.12
N ILE A 35 -2.28 7.62 -1.50
CA ILE A 35 -2.69 8.97 -1.86
C ILE A 35 -1.77 9.97 -1.14
N GLU A 36 -1.15 10.86 -1.91
CA GLU A 36 -0.32 11.91 -1.35
C GLU A 36 -1.19 13.04 -0.79
N PRO A 37 -0.74 13.71 0.30
CA PRO A 37 -1.44 14.89 0.79
C PRO A 37 -1.41 16.01 -0.25
N PRO A 38 -2.41 16.92 -0.25
CA PRO A 38 -2.43 18.03 -1.20
C PRO A 38 -1.29 19.03 -0.95
N GLU A 39 -0.89 19.72 -2.00
CA GLU A 39 0.11 20.78 -1.89
C GLU A 39 -0.51 22.08 -1.36
N PRO A 40 0.26 22.92 -0.66
CA PRO A 40 1.68 22.75 -0.34
C PRO A 40 1.89 21.75 0.80
N HIS A 41 2.99 21.01 0.72
CA HIS A 41 3.32 20.01 1.73
C HIS A 41 3.97 20.66 2.94
N THR A 42 3.53 20.25 4.14
CA THR A 42 4.20 20.61 5.39
C THR A 42 5.34 19.62 5.64
N GLN A 43 6.13 19.87 6.70
CA GLN A 43 7.17 18.91 7.09
C GLN A 43 6.55 17.56 7.48
N ALA A 44 5.40 17.59 8.15
CA ALA A 44 4.69 16.36 8.51
C ALA A 44 4.25 15.60 7.26
N ASP A 45 3.81 16.30 6.21
CA ASP A 45 3.41 15.68 4.96
C ASP A 45 4.61 15.01 4.27
N HIS A 46 5.77 15.68 4.27
CA HIS A 46 6.99 15.13 3.72
C HIS A 46 7.41 13.86 4.47
N ASP A 47 7.32 13.88 5.79
CA ASP A 47 7.64 12.71 6.61
C ASP A 47 6.70 11.55 6.29
N TYR A 48 5.41 11.86 6.10
CA TYR A 48 4.42 10.86 5.73
C TYR A 48 4.74 10.23 4.36
N ILE A 49 5.03 11.05 3.36
CA ILE A 49 5.37 10.58 2.01
C ILE A 49 6.63 9.72 2.06
N ASN A 50 7.61 10.08 2.88
CA ASN A 50 8.85 9.33 3.02
C ASN A 50 8.64 7.94 3.62
N THR A 51 7.49 7.67 4.24
CA THR A 51 7.17 6.34 4.73
C THR A 51 6.64 5.41 3.64
N PHE A 52 6.25 5.95 2.47
CA PHE A 52 5.64 5.15 1.40
C PHE A 52 6.55 4.02 0.91
N PRO A 53 7.84 4.25 0.60
CA PRO A 53 8.71 3.16 0.17
C PRO A 53 8.90 2.10 1.25
N ILE A 54 8.97 2.52 2.51
CA ILE A 54 9.12 1.60 3.64
C ILE A 54 7.88 0.72 3.76
N LYS A 55 6.71 1.33 3.66
CA LYS A 55 5.44 0.60 3.74
C LYS A 55 5.26 -0.33 2.55
N PHE A 56 5.65 0.11 1.36
CA PHE A 56 5.62 -0.73 0.17
C PHE A 56 6.45 -1.99 0.41
N ASN A 57 7.67 -1.85 0.93
CA ASN A 57 8.53 -3.00 1.20
C ASN A 57 7.92 -3.96 2.22
N GLU A 58 7.28 -3.43 3.27
CA GLU A 58 6.60 -4.26 4.27
C GLU A 58 5.49 -5.08 3.63
N ILE A 59 4.68 -4.44 2.79
CA ILE A 59 3.55 -5.11 2.12
C ILE A 59 4.08 -6.11 1.09
N PHE A 60 5.10 -5.74 0.32
CA PHE A 60 5.68 -6.60 -0.69
C PHE A 60 6.22 -7.89 -0.09
N LYS A 61 6.77 -7.84 1.12
CA LYS A 61 7.28 -9.02 1.82
C LYS A 61 6.19 -10.02 2.17
N ARG A 62 4.92 -9.61 2.15
CA ARG A 62 3.78 -10.50 2.40
C ARG A 62 3.40 -11.32 1.17
N GLU A 63 4.00 -11.01 0.02
CA GLU A 63 3.73 -11.74 -1.21
C GLU A 63 4.23 -13.17 -1.10
N GLN A 64 3.38 -14.12 -1.47
CA GLN A 64 3.69 -15.55 -1.46
C GLN A 64 4.04 -15.98 -2.89
N LYS A 65 5.21 -16.58 -3.05
CA LYS A 65 5.66 -17.09 -4.35
C LYS A 65 5.56 -18.59 -4.43
#